data_ecca1907d36ddd9aee9da940286ac7f0
#
_entry.id   ecca1907d36ddd9aee9da940286ac7f0
#
_cell.length_a   1.000
_cell.length_b   1.000
_cell.length_c   1.000
_cell.angle_alpha   90.00
_cell.angle_beta   90.00
_cell.angle_gamma   90.00
#
_symmetry.space_group_name_H-M   'P 1'
#
loop_
_entity.id
_entity.type
_entity.pdbx_description
1 polymer ?
#
loop_
_entity_poly.entity_id
_entity_poly.type
_entity_poly.pdbx_seq_one_letter_code
_entity_poly.pdbx_strand_id
1 'polypeptide(L)'
;RLQSKIMRDVEQIQNLASQIFISLLTIILNISVSFGVVIFKSRIVFLFFLCTIPVSVLIIVGFKGKIKNHNRAFRKEMEETSAKVMEMVEMIPVTKAHALEDQEARKMSEQLRKVAEKGLQLDMIQTYFSSISWVAFQIFQVFCLAFTAYIAWKGIIGVGDITLYQTYFSSIVAQIASIVTLLPIIAKGLESVESIGDVLCANDIEDNCRKKKVVDLKGEITFQDVSFTYKGNEKPVLS
;
A
#
# COMPACT_ATOMS: atom_id res chain seq x y z
N ARG A 1 12.11 -1.00 -21.15
CA ARG A 1 12.21 -1.10 -19.67
C ARG A 1 11.59 0.14 -18.99
N LEU A 2 11.93 1.38 -19.40
CA LEU A 2 11.34 2.62 -18.86
C LEU A 2 9.82 2.71 -19.13
N GLN A 3 9.38 2.41 -20.35
CA GLN A 3 7.97 2.41 -20.73
C GLN A 3 7.14 1.44 -19.87
N SER A 4 7.60 0.22 -19.64
CA SER A 4 6.90 -0.75 -18.80
C SER A 4 6.82 -0.30 -17.34
N LYS A 5 7.85 0.40 -16.83
CA LYS A 5 7.84 0.99 -15.48
C LYS A 5 6.79 2.09 -15.39
N ILE A 6 6.80 3.04 -16.32
CA ILE A 6 5.84 4.16 -16.34
C ILE A 6 4.39 3.64 -16.46
N MET A 7 4.12 2.70 -17.36
CA MET A 7 2.78 2.13 -17.51
C MET A 7 2.26 1.48 -16.22
N ARG A 8 3.12 0.73 -15.53
CA ARG A 8 2.78 0.12 -14.25
C ARG A 8 2.54 1.16 -13.16
N ASP A 9 3.36 2.21 -13.10
CA ASP A 9 3.23 3.27 -12.10
C ASP A 9 1.98 4.11 -12.34
N VAL A 10 1.62 4.39 -13.60
CA VAL A 10 0.35 5.03 -13.97
C VAL A 10 -0.86 4.18 -13.57
N GLU A 11 -0.82 2.87 -13.79
CA GLU A 11 -1.88 1.95 -13.36
C GLU A 11 -2.05 1.95 -11.84
N GLN A 12 -0.94 1.99 -11.08
CA GLN A 12 -0.99 2.09 -9.61
C GLN A 12 -1.61 3.42 -9.15
N ILE A 13 -1.28 4.53 -9.81
CA ILE A 13 -1.87 5.84 -9.50
C ILE A 13 -3.36 5.85 -9.82
N GLN A 14 -3.78 5.27 -10.94
CA GLN A 14 -5.19 5.15 -11.30
C GLN A 14 -5.97 4.34 -10.25
N ASN A 15 -5.42 3.19 -9.84
CA ASN A 15 -6.00 2.35 -8.80
C ASN A 15 -6.09 3.09 -7.45
N LEU A 16 -5.04 3.80 -7.08
CA LEU A 16 -5.01 4.64 -5.89
C LEU A 16 -6.09 5.72 -5.94
N ALA A 17 -6.17 6.47 -7.04
CA ALA A 17 -7.14 7.55 -7.18
C ALA A 17 -8.58 7.02 -7.09
N SER A 18 -8.89 5.94 -7.81
CA SER A 18 -10.20 5.31 -7.78
C SER A 18 -10.57 4.77 -6.41
N GLN A 19 -9.67 4.06 -5.75
CA GLN A 19 -9.93 3.48 -4.43
C GLN A 19 -10.03 4.54 -3.34
N ILE A 20 -9.17 5.56 -3.35
CA ILE A 20 -9.26 6.67 -2.41
C ILE A 20 -10.60 7.39 -2.57
N PHE A 21 -10.96 7.77 -3.80
CA PHE A 21 -12.18 8.52 -4.04
C PHE A 21 -13.42 7.75 -3.56
N ILE A 22 -13.56 6.49 -3.97
CA ILE A 22 -14.70 5.65 -3.59
C ILE A 22 -14.73 5.40 -2.09
N SER A 23 -13.60 4.97 -1.53
CA SER A 23 -13.53 4.57 -0.12
C SER A 23 -13.66 5.77 0.82
N LEU A 24 -12.98 6.90 0.54
CA LEU A 24 -13.12 8.10 1.37
C LEU A 24 -14.53 8.65 1.33
N LEU A 25 -15.15 8.71 0.13
CA LEU A 25 -16.52 9.17 0.00
C LEU A 25 -17.48 8.28 0.80
N THR A 26 -17.33 6.96 0.68
CA THR A 26 -18.13 5.98 1.41
C THR A 26 -17.94 6.11 2.92
N ILE A 27 -16.69 6.22 3.40
CA ILE A 27 -16.36 6.36 4.81
C ILE A 27 -16.95 7.66 5.37
N ILE A 28 -16.75 8.79 4.69
CA ILE A 28 -17.25 10.10 5.13
C ILE A 28 -18.75 10.10 5.20
N LEU A 29 -19.44 9.61 4.15
CA LEU A 29 -20.89 9.56 4.13
C LEU A 29 -21.46 8.65 5.22
N ASN A 30 -20.95 7.43 5.36
CA ASN A 30 -21.43 6.50 6.38
C ASN A 30 -21.20 7.01 7.81
N ILE A 31 -20.00 7.56 8.09
CA ILE A 31 -19.69 8.12 9.41
C ILE A 31 -20.57 9.35 9.68
N SER A 32 -20.74 10.25 8.71
CA SER A 32 -21.53 11.48 8.87
C SER A 32 -23.01 11.14 9.11
N VAL A 33 -23.57 10.22 8.35
CA VAL A 33 -24.96 9.77 8.53
C VAL A 33 -25.13 9.07 9.87
N SER A 34 -24.23 8.15 10.22
CA SER A 34 -24.30 7.39 11.49
C SER A 34 -24.21 8.32 12.70
N PHE A 35 -23.22 9.21 12.74
CA PHE A 35 -23.11 10.18 13.83
C PHE A 35 -24.25 11.21 13.83
N GLY A 36 -24.67 11.69 12.65
CA GLY A 36 -25.78 12.61 12.54
C GLY A 36 -27.05 12.03 13.17
N VAL A 37 -27.46 10.83 12.74
CA VAL A 37 -28.68 10.18 13.29
C VAL A 37 -28.56 9.91 14.78
N VAL A 38 -27.40 9.43 15.24
CA VAL A 38 -27.19 9.12 16.66
C VAL A 38 -27.23 10.39 17.54
N ILE A 39 -26.62 11.50 17.10
CA ILE A 39 -26.65 12.78 17.82
C ILE A 39 -28.10 13.32 17.93
N PHE A 40 -28.85 13.29 16.82
CA PHE A 40 -30.23 13.81 16.79
C PHE A 40 -31.17 12.98 17.68
N LYS A 41 -30.99 11.67 17.74
CA LYS A 41 -31.84 10.79 18.53
C LYS A 41 -31.47 10.72 20.02
N SER A 42 -30.17 10.60 20.36
CA SER A 42 -29.72 10.53 21.74
C SER A 42 -28.28 10.96 21.91
N ARG A 43 -28.06 12.08 22.59
CA ARG A 43 -26.72 12.56 22.94
C ARG A 43 -25.93 11.60 23.83
N ILE A 44 -26.64 10.82 24.66
CA ILE A 44 -26.01 9.87 25.59
C ILE A 44 -25.41 8.69 24.82
N VAL A 45 -26.14 8.14 23.84
CA VAL A 45 -25.62 7.07 22.97
C VAL A 45 -24.49 7.56 22.09
N PHE A 46 -24.53 8.82 21.62
CA PHE A 46 -23.44 9.44 20.89
C PHE A 46 -22.14 9.48 21.71
N LEU A 47 -22.22 9.84 22.99
CA LEU A 47 -21.03 9.85 23.88
C LEU A 47 -20.42 8.45 24.02
N PHE A 48 -21.26 7.42 24.09
CA PHE A 48 -20.81 6.03 24.11
C PHE A 48 -20.05 5.67 22.82
N PHE A 49 -20.58 6.06 21.65
CA PHE A 49 -19.93 5.82 20.35
C PHE A 49 -18.58 6.53 20.27
N LEU A 50 -18.48 7.74 20.79
CA LEU A 50 -17.22 8.49 20.85
C LEU A 50 -16.13 7.73 21.63
N CYS A 51 -16.52 6.95 22.64
CA CYS A 51 -15.59 6.14 23.43
C CYS A 51 -14.94 4.98 22.65
N THR A 52 -15.54 4.57 21.51
CA THR A 52 -14.96 3.51 20.65
C THR A 52 -13.77 4.00 19.85
N ILE A 53 -13.68 5.30 19.56
CA ILE A 53 -12.60 5.91 18.77
C ILE A 53 -11.23 5.73 19.45
N PRO A 54 -11.03 6.13 20.72
CA PRO A 54 -9.73 5.98 21.38
C PRO A 54 -9.30 4.51 21.48
N VAL A 55 -10.25 3.58 21.68
CA VAL A 55 -9.93 2.14 21.71
C VAL A 55 -9.43 1.66 20.36
N SER A 56 -10.10 2.06 19.27
CA SER A 56 -9.67 1.75 17.92
C SER A 56 -8.27 2.29 17.64
N VAL A 57 -8.01 3.54 18.01
CA VAL A 57 -6.71 4.19 17.84
C VAL A 57 -5.62 3.44 18.64
N LEU A 58 -5.88 3.06 19.87
CA LEU A 58 -4.93 2.30 20.69
C LEU A 58 -4.55 0.96 20.04
N ILE A 59 -5.52 0.22 19.52
CA ILE A 59 -5.27 -1.05 18.83
C ILE A 59 -4.42 -0.81 17.58
N ILE A 60 -4.78 0.17 16.75
CA ILE A 60 -4.05 0.50 15.51
C ILE A 60 -2.60 0.90 15.82
N VAL A 61 -2.40 1.80 16.77
CA VAL A 61 -1.06 2.30 17.15
C VAL A 61 -0.19 1.17 17.70
N GLY A 62 -0.77 0.27 18.51
CA GLY A 62 -0.05 -0.87 19.10
C GLY A 62 0.49 -1.86 18.04
N PHE A 63 -0.21 -2.03 16.93
CA PHE A 63 0.19 -2.98 15.88
C PHE A 63 0.89 -2.35 14.68
N LYS A 64 0.68 -1.06 14.40
CA LYS A 64 1.21 -0.34 13.24
C LYS A 64 2.73 -0.55 13.05
N GLY A 65 3.51 -0.41 14.13
CA GLY A 65 4.96 -0.56 14.06
C GLY A 65 5.39 -1.99 13.70
N LYS A 66 4.77 -2.99 14.32
CA LYS A 66 5.07 -4.41 14.07
C LYS A 66 4.72 -4.79 12.63
N ILE A 67 3.51 -4.44 12.17
CA ILE A 67 3.06 -4.71 10.79
C ILE A 67 4.00 -4.04 9.78
N LYS A 68 4.37 -2.77 10.01
CA LYS A 68 5.30 -2.03 9.13
C LYS A 68 6.66 -2.72 9.02
N ASN A 69 7.23 -3.17 10.14
CA ASN A 69 8.55 -3.80 10.15
C ASN A 69 8.56 -5.15 9.41
N HIS A 70 7.55 -6.00 9.67
CA HIS A 70 7.43 -7.30 8.99
C HIS A 70 7.10 -7.14 7.50
N ASN A 71 6.28 -6.16 7.13
CA ASN A 71 6.01 -5.85 5.73
C ASN A 71 7.28 -5.39 4.99
N ARG A 72 8.11 -4.55 5.63
CA ARG A 72 9.39 -4.12 5.06
C ARG A 72 10.36 -5.30 4.89
N ALA A 73 10.44 -6.20 5.86
CA ALA A 73 11.28 -7.39 5.78
C ALA A 73 10.82 -8.34 4.65
N PHE A 74 9.50 -8.57 4.53
CA PHE A 74 8.93 -9.37 3.45
C PHE A 74 9.18 -8.76 2.07
N ARG A 75 8.97 -7.44 1.91
CA ARG A 75 9.25 -6.73 0.65
C ARG A 75 10.72 -6.85 0.24
N LYS A 76 11.65 -6.66 1.17
CA LYS A 76 13.08 -6.79 0.89
C LYS A 76 13.42 -8.19 0.36
N GLU A 77 12.89 -9.24 0.99
CA GLU A 77 13.12 -10.61 0.55
C GLU A 77 12.51 -10.90 -0.84
N MET A 78 11.33 -10.31 -1.13
CA MET A 78 10.71 -10.37 -2.46
C MET A 78 11.53 -9.67 -3.54
N GLU A 79 12.11 -8.50 -3.24
CA GLU A 79 12.99 -7.76 -4.17
C GLU A 79 14.26 -8.55 -4.47
N GLU A 80 14.91 -9.11 -3.43
CA GLU A 80 16.09 -9.97 -3.58
C GLU A 80 15.77 -11.23 -4.39
N THR A 81 14.59 -11.82 -4.16
CA THR A 81 14.13 -13.00 -4.93
C THR A 81 13.87 -12.65 -6.38
N SER A 82 13.23 -11.52 -6.65
CA SER A 82 12.98 -11.06 -8.01
C SER A 82 14.26 -10.81 -8.79
N ALA A 83 15.29 -10.25 -8.14
CA ALA A 83 16.61 -10.06 -8.75
C ALA A 83 17.26 -11.42 -9.09
N LYS A 84 17.21 -12.40 -8.17
CA LYS A 84 17.77 -13.73 -8.40
C LYS A 84 17.02 -14.51 -9.49
N VAL A 85 15.68 -14.36 -9.58
CA VAL A 85 14.91 -14.95 -10.69
C VAL A 85 15.38 -14.39 -12.02
N MET A 86 15.61 -13.06 -12.10
CA MET A 86 16.08 -12.45 -13.33
C MET A 86 17.47 -12.93 -13.72
N GLU A 87 18.40 -13.01 -12.75
CA GLU A 87 19.72 -13.57 -12.93
C GLU A 87 19.66 -15.02 -13.43
N MET A 88 18.84 -15.85 -12.77
CA MET A 88 18.62 -17.25 -13.17
C MET A 88 18.10 -17.37 -14.61
N VAL A 89 17.16 -16.50 -15.02
CA VAL A 89 16.64 -16.50 -16.39
C VAL A 89 17.70 -16.11 -17.40
N GLU A 90 18.54 -15.12 -17.11
CA GLU A 90 19.65 -14.71 -17.98
C GLU A 90 20.71 -15.81 -18.10
N MET A 91 20.91 -16.60 -17.04
CA MET A 91 21.91 -17.67 -16.97
C MET A 91 21.40 -19.04 -17.46
N ILE A 92 20.14 -19.20 -17.89
CA ILE A 92 19.59 -20.46 -18.38
C ILE A 92 20.49 -21.15 -19.44
N PRO A 93 21.04 -20.46 -20.46
CA PRO A 93 21.90 -21.11 -21.45
C PRO A 93 23.16 -21.71 -20.84
N VAL A 94 23.77 -20.99 -19.86
CA VAL A 94 24.99 -21.43 -19.16
C VAL A 94 24.67 -22.62 -18.24
N THR A 95 23.57 -22.52 -17.49
CA THR A 95 23.10 -23.58 -16.58
C THR A 95 22.88 -24.90 -17.34
N LYS A 96 22.24 -24.81 -18.52
CA LYS A 96 22.02 -25.98 -19.38
C LYS A 96 23.30 -26.55 -19.96
N ALA A 97 24.22 -25.67 -20.39
CA ALA A 97 25.50 -26.11 -20.94
C ALA A 97 26.38 -26.91 -19.93
N HIS A 98 26.19 -26.63 -18.64
CA HIS A 98 26.94 -27.27 -17.56
C HIS A 98 26.15 -28.29 -16.76
N ALA A 99 24.90 -28.59 -17.14
CA ALA A 99 24.00 -29.51 -16.45
C ALA A 99 23.81 -29.18 -14.96
N LEU A 100 23.64 -27.86 -14.64
CA LEU A 100 23.50 -27.35 -13.26
C LEU A 100 22.04 -27.04 -12.86
N GLU A 101 21.06 -27.54 -13.61
CA GLU A 101 19.63 -27.23 -13.41
C GLU A 101 19.16 -27.59 -11.99
N ASP A 102 19.53 -28.75 -11.49
CA ASP A 102 19.15 -29.20 -10.14
C ASP A 102 19.76 -28.32 -9.05
N GLN A 103 20.96 -27.84 -9.25
CA GLN A 103 21.63 -26.96 -8.28
C GLN A 103 20.95 -25.58 -8.23
N GLU A 104 20.66 -25.00 -9.38
CA GLU A 104 19.96 -23.71 -9.47
C GLU A 104 18.52 -23.82 -8.96
N ALA A 105 17.82 -24.92 -9.24
CA ALA A 105 16.48 -25.19 -8.70
C ALA A 105 16.49 -25.28 -7.17
N ARG A 106 17.50 -25.92 -6.56
CA ARG A 106 17.65 -25.97 -5.09
C ARG A 106 17.89 -24.58 -4.49
N LYS A 107 18.80 -23.78 -5.07
CA LYS A 107 19.07 -22.41 -4.63
C LYS A 107 17.79 -21.56 -4.68
N MET A 108 17.02 -21.67 -5.76
CA MET A 108 15.76 -20.95 -5.91
C MET A 108 14.73 -21.42 -4.89
N SER A 109 14.62 -22.74 -4.65
CA SER A 109 13.73 -23.29 -3.62
C SER A 109 14.05 -22.77 -2.22
N GLU A 110 15.34 -22.67 -1.86
CA GLU A 110 15.76 -22.10 -0.59
C GLU A 110 15.41 -20.62 -0.49
N GLN A 111 15.57 -19.87 -1.57
CA GLN A 111 15.20 -18.45 -1.59
C GLN A 111 13.67 -18.26 -1.46
N LEU A 112 12.88 -19.05 -2.17
CA LEU A 112 11.42 -19.04 -2.05
C LEU A 112 10.95 -19.42 -0.64
N ARG A 113 11.66 -20.34 0.03
CA ARG A 113 11.38 -20.68 1.43
C ARG A 113 11.57 -19.49 2.35
N LYS A 114 12.62 -18.67 2.17
CA LYS A 114 12.82 -17.44 2.95
C LYS A 114 11.69 -16.44 2.75
N VAL A 115 11.24 -16.27 1.51
CA VAL A 115 10.05 -15.43 1.21
C VAL A 115 8.82 -15.95 1.94
N ALA A 116 8.56 -17.27 1.86
CA ALA A 116 7.44 -17.90 2.55
C ALA A 116 7.51 -17.72 4.07
N GLU A 117 8.68 -17.88 4.69
CA GLU A 117 8.88 -17.66 6.13
C GLU A 117 8.60 -16.20 6.53
N LYS A 118 9.07 -15.22 5.74
CA LYS A 118 8.79 -13.80 5.99
C LYS A 118 7.32 -13.44 5.75
N GLY A 119 6.72 -14.04 4.72
CA GLY A 119 5.28 -13.92 4.46
C GLY A 119 4.46 -14.46 5.62
N LEU A 120 4.77 -15.66 6.10
CA LEU A 120 4.09 -16.27 7.24
C LEU A 120 4.19 -15.40 8.52
N GLN A 121 5.37 -14.84 8.80
CA GLN A 121 5.56 -13.93 9.94
C GLN A 121 4.68 -12.66 9.81
N LEU A 122 4.57 -12.11 8.61
CA LEU A 122 3.70 -10.96 8.34
C LEU A 122 2.23 -11.33 8.51
N ASP A 123 1.80 -12.46 7.93
CA ASP A 123 0.41 -12.94 8.00
C ASP A 123 -0.01 -13.26 9.43
N MET A 124 0.87 -13.86 10.23
CA MET A 124 0.62 -14.13 11.64
C MET A 124 0.35 -12.85 12.42
N ILE A 125 1.16 -11.80 12.24
CA ILE A 125 0.95 -10.52 12.92
C ILE A 125 -0.33 -9.83 12.45
N GLN A 126 -0.64 -9.89 11.15
CA GLN A 126 -1.90 -9.36 10.62
C GLN A 126 -3.11 -10.13 11.17
N THR A 127 -2.99 -11.44 11.29
CA THR A 127 -4.04 -12.29 11.87
C THR A 127 -4.26 -11.97 13.35
N TYR A 128 -3.19 -11.80 14.15
CA TYR A 128 -3.32 -11.37 15.55
C TYR A 128 -3.98 -9.99 15.65
N PHE A 129 -3.56 -9.04 14.82
CA PHE A 129 -4.18 -7.71 14.78
C PHE A 129 -5.68 -7.79 14.46
N SER A 130 -6.04 -8.54 13.41
CA SER A 130 -7.44 -8.70 13.00
C SER A 130 -8.27 -9.41 14.06
N SER A 131 -7.76 -10.47 14.67
CA SER A 131 -8.46 -11.24 15.69
C SER A 131 -8.68 -10.42 16.97
N ILE A 132 -7.66 -9.72 17.45
CA ILE A 132 -7.77 -8.86 18.65
C ILE A 132 -8.74 -7.70 18.37
N SER A 133 -8.64 -7.08 17.20
CA SER A 133 -9.57 -6.01 16.80
C SER A 133 -11.01 -6.52 16.75
N TRP A 134 -11.23 -7.68 16.13
CA TRP A 134 -12.56 -8.27 16.03
C TRP A 134 -13.15 -8.57 17.42
N VAL A 135 -12.39 -9.23 18.30
CA VAL A 135 -12.84 -9.54 19.67
C VAL A 135 -13.14 -8.26 20.45
N ALA A 136 -12.26 -7.25 20.39
CA ALA A 136 -12.48 -5.98 21.05
C ALA A 136 -13.78 -5.31 20.59
N PHE A 137 -14.02 -5.25 19.28
CA PHE A 137 -15.24 -4.65 18.74
C PHE A 137 -16.50 -5.47 19.08
N GLN A 138 -16.41 -6.81 19.12
CA GLN A 138 -17.53 -7.65 19.57
C GLN A 138 -17.89 -7.39 21.05
N ILE A 139 -16.90 -7.24 21.90
CA ILE A 139 -17.13 -6.88 23.31
C ILE A 139 -17.83 -5.51 23.38
N PHE A 140 -17.34 -4.51 22.63
CA PHE A 140 -17.98 -3.19 22.58
C PHE A 140 -19.42 -3.25 22.03
N GLN A 141 -19.69 -4.12 21.07
CA GLN A 141 -21.03 -4.32 20.52
C GLN A 141 -21.99 -4.90 21.56
N VAL A 142 -21.53 -5.84 22.39
CA VAL A 142 -22.32 -6.37 23.50
C VAL A 142 -22.58 -5.28 24.56
N PHE A 143 -21.56 -4.47 24.89
CA PHE A 143 -21.74 -3.32 25.76
C PHE A 143 -22.71 -2.28 25.18
N CYS A 144 -22.65 -2.01 23.89
CA CYS A 144 -23.59 -1.14 23.19
C CYS A 144 -25.04 -1.66 23.30
N LEU A 145 -25.23 -2.98 23.11
CA LEU A 145 -26.53 -3.62 23.25
C LEU A 145 -27.06 -3.48 24.69
N ALA A 146 -26.25 -3.84 25.68
CA ALA A 146 -26.64 -3.74 27.10
C ALA A 146 -26.98 -2.30 27.51
N PHE A 147 -26.14 -1.34 27.05
CA PHE A 147 -26.32 0.08 27.35
C PHE A 147 -27.60 0.66 26.70
N THR A 148 -27.81 0.36 25.41
CA THR A 148 -29.02 0.82 24.71
C THR A 148 -30.28 0.17 25.26
N ALA A 149 -30.24 -1.12 25.62
CA ALA A 149 -31.35 -1.80 26.27
C ALA A 149 -31.66 -1.18 27.66
N TYR A 150 -30.66 -0.84 28.44
CA TYR A 150 -30.83 -0.16 29.74
C TYR A 150 -31.48 1.23 29.57
N ILE A 151 -31.05 2.01 28.58
CA ILE A 151 -31.63 3.33 28.28
C ILE A 151 -33.08 3.20 27.76
N ALA A 152 -33.35 2.15 26.95
CA ALA A 152 -34.71 1.85 26.49
C ALA A 152 -35.65 1.47 27.65
N TRP A 153 -35.13 0.67 28.59
CA TRP A 153 -35.88 0.32 29.81
C TRP A 153 -36.21 1.56 30.64
N LYS A 154 -35.32 2.56 30.69
CA LYS A 154 -35.63 3.86 31.33
C LYS A 154 -36.61 4.74 30.57
N GLY A 155 -37.07 4.32 29.39
CA GLY A 155 -38.00 5.07 28.56
C GLY A 155 -37.40 6.26 27.84
N ILE A 156 -36.08 6.39 27.80
CA ILE A 156 -35.37 7.51 27.12
C ILE A 156 -35.32 7.30 25.61
N ILE A 157 -35.26 6.04 25.15
CA ILE A 157 -35.26 5.65 23.75
C ILE A 157 -36.30 4.57 23.48
N GLY A 158 -36.77 4.45 22.24
CA GLY A 158 -37.69 3.38 21.85
C GLY A 158 -37.00 2.02 21.73
N VAL A 159 -37.76 0.93 21.95
CA VAL A 159 -37.19 -0.44 21.82
C VAL A 159 -36.66 -0.68 20.39
N GLY A 160 -37.32 -0.15 19.35
CA GLY A 160 -36.86 -0.22 17.96
C GLY A 160 -35.53 0.52 17.72
N ASP A 161 -35.19 1.51 18.56
CA ASP A 161 -33.93 2.25 18.43
C ASP A 161 -32.72 1.41 18.81
N ILE A 162 -32.89 0.34 19.60
CA ILE A 162 -31.80 -0.58 19.97
C ILE A 162 -31.19 -1.18 18.69
N THR A 163 -32.00 -1.71 17.80
CA THR A 163 -31.53 -2.29 16.53
C THR A 163 -30.87 -1.24 15.64
N LEU A 164 -31.41 -0.03 15.61
CA LEU A 164 -30.87 1.09 14.87
C LEU A 164 -29.46 1.45 15.38
N TYR A 165 -29.25 1.58 16.67
CA TYR A 165 -27.93 1.86 17.24
C TYR A 165 -26.93 0.73 17.02
N GLN A 166 -27.37 -0.55 17.07
CA GLN A 166 -26.54 -1.69 16.74
C GLN A 166 -26.04 -1.64 15.29
N THR A 167 -26.95 -1.29 14.35
CA THR A 167 -26.61 -1.18 12.94
C THR A 167 -25.59 -0.05 12.70
N TYR A 168 -25.79 1.13 13.28
CA TYR A 168 -24.84 2.24 13.16
C TYR A 168 -23.51 1.96 13.84
N PHE A 169 -23.52 1.29 14.98
CA PHE A 169 -22.28 0.86 15.63
C PHE A 169 -21.48 -0.07 14.72
N SER A 170 -22.10 -1.11 14.19
CA SER A 170 -21.45 -2.04 13.24
C SER A 170 -20.94 -1.34 11.98
N SER A 171 -21.71 -0.36 11.47
CA SER A 171 -21.28 0.46 10.32
C SER A 171 -20.04 1.28 10.63
N ILE A 172 -19.97 1.94 11.78
CA ILE A 172 -18.81 2.74 12.19
C ILE A 172 -17.57 1.84 12.34
N VAL A 173 -17.71 0.67 12.98
CA VAL A 173 -16.62 -0.31 13.12
C VAL A 173 -16.12 -0.78 11.75
N ALA A 174 -17.02 -1.06 10.81
CA ALA A 174 -16.65 -1.43 9.44
C ALA A 174 -15.88 -0.31 8.72
N GLN A 175 -16.26 0.96 8.90
CA GLN A 175 -15.53 2.09 8.32
C GLN A 175 -14.12 2.24 8.92
N ILE A 176 -13.96 2.01 10.23
CA ILE A 176 -12.63 2.02 10.88
C ILE A 176 -11.73 0.92 10.28
N ALA A 177 -12.26 -0.28 10.09
CA ALA A 177 -11.53 -1.38 9.44
C ALA A 177 -11.13 -1.02 8.00
N SER A 178 -12.02 -0.37 7.24
CA SER A 178 -11.76 0.09 5.87
C SER A 178 -10.62 1.13 5.81
N ILE A 179 -10.51 2.04 6.78
CA ILE A 179 -9.40 3.00 6.85
C ILE A 179 -8.06 2.27 6.96
N VAL A 180 -7.99 1.24 7.79
CA VAL A 180 -6.74 0.46 7.99
C VAL A 180 -6.31 -0.22 6.69
N THR A 181 -7.24 -0.77 5.92
CA THR A 181 -6.93 -1.45 4.64
C THR A 181 -6.50 -0.48 3.53
N LEU A 182 -6.85 0.81 3.62
CA LEU A 182 -6.41 1.83 2.68
C LEU A 182 -4.95 2.26 2.86
N LEU A 183 -4.38 2.14 4.07
CA LEU A 183 -3.03 2.62 4.36
C LEU A 183 -1.95 2.02 3.44
N PRO A 184 -1.90 0.70 3.17
CA PRO A 184 -0.93 0.13 2.23
C PRO A 184 -1.12 0.60 0.78
N ILE A 185 -2.37 0.83 0.37
CA ILE A 185 -2.71 1.29 -0.98
C ILE A 185 -2.22 2.72 -1.19
N ILE A 186 -2.45 3.60 -0.20
CA ILE A 186 -1.95 4.97 -0.20
C ILE A 186 -0.42 4.99 -0.25
N ALA A 187 0.24 4.18 0.59
CA ALA A 187 1.70 4.12 0.62
C ALA A 187 2.29 3.71 -0.73
N LYS A 188 1.72 2.68 -1.37
CA LYS A 188 2.15 2.20 -2.68
C LYS A 188 1.90 3.20 -3.80
N GLY A 189 0.77 3.89 -3.76
CA GLY A 189 0.45 4.90 -4.77
C GLY A 189 1.33 6.15 -4.65
N LEU A 190 1.67 6.59 -3.44
CA LEU A 190 2.61 7.70 -3.22
C LEU A 190 4.01 7.35 -3.76
N GLU A 191 4.48 6.12 -3.57
CA GLU A 191 5.75 5.63 -4.14
C GLU A 191 5.74 5.68 -5.68
N SER A 192 4.60 5.32 -6.31
CA SER A 192 4.46 5.44 -7.77
C SER A 192 4.40 6.89 -8.25
N VAL A 193 3.79 7.80 -7.49
CA VAL A 193 3.81 9.25 -7.78
C VAL A 193 5.23 9.81 -7.72
N GLU A 194 6.00 9.46 -6.70
CA GLU A 194 7.41 9.85 -6.57
C GLU A 194 8.25 9.30 -7.72
N SER A 195 8.07 8.01 -8.07
CA SER A 195 8.77 7.37 -9.20
C SER A 195 8.50 8.05 -10.55
N ILE A 196 7.26 8.48 -10.81
CA ILE A 196 6.93 9.24 -12.02
C ILE A 196 7.47 10.67 -11.92
N GLY A 197 7.41 11.28 -10.74
CA GLY A 197 7.98 12.61 -10.48
C GLY A 197 9.47 12.67 -10.81
N ASP A 198 10.23 11.65 -10.40
CA ASP A 198 11.65 11.54 -10.71
C ASP A 198 11.94 11.50 -12.23
N VAL A 199 11.07 10.82 -12.97
CA VAL A 199 11.20 10.75 -14.43
C VAL A 199 10.83 12.09 -15.09
N LEU A 200 9.75 12.73 -14.65
CA LEU A 200 9.29 14.01 -15.22
C LEU A 200 10.19 15.20 -14.85
N CYS A 201 10.80 15.17 -13.67
CA CYS A 201 11.71 16.19 -13.18
C CYS A 201 13.18 15.91 -13.52
N ALA A 202 13.48 14.82 -14.26
CA ALA A 202 14.83 14.50 -14.66
C ALA A 202 15.42 15.61 -15.55
N ASN A 203 16.50 16.24 -15.10
CA ASN A 203 17.19 17.31 -15.82
C ASN A 203 18.04 16.81 -17.00
N ASP A 204 18.09 15.51 -17.25
CA ASP A 204 18.90 14.88 -18.30
C ASP A 204 18.13 14.73 -19.63
N ILE A 205 17.05 15.51 -19.81
CA ILE A 205 16.32 15.56 -21.09
C ILE A 205 17.12 16.41 -22.06
N GLU A 206 17.42 15.84 -23.20
CA GLU A 206 18.13 16.51 -24.28
C GLU A 206 17.32 17.70 -24.81
N ASP A 207 17.82 18.94 -24.63
CA ASP A 207 17.19 20.14 -25.22
C ASP A 207 17.48 20.19 -26.71
N ASN A 208 16.49 19.80 -27.53
CA ASN A 208 16.55 19.84 -28.96
C ASN A 208 15.99 21.14 -29.55
N CYS A 209 15.49 22.07 -28.71
CA CYS A 209 14.82 23.30 -29.21
C CYS A 209 15.75 24.27 -29.94
N ARG A 210 17.06 24.19 -29.71
CA ARG A 210 18.08 25.08 -30.34
C ARG A 210 19.01 24.36 -31.31
N LYS A 211 18.82 23.07 -31.58
CA LYS A 211 19.67 22.30 -32.48
C LYS A 211 19.25 22.52 -33.95
N LYS A 212 20.22 22.70 -34.82
CA LYS A 212 19.97 22.83 -36.28
C LYS A 212 19.40 21.51 -36.81
N LYS A 213 18.27 21.59 -37.56
CA LYS A 213 17.77 20.44 -38.31
C LYS A 213 18.76 20.15 -39.45
N VAL A 214 19.34 18.97 -39.44
CA VAL A 214 20.13 18.46 -40.57
C VAL A 214 19.16 17.86 -41.59
N VAL A 215 19.09 18.50 -42.76
CA VAL A 215 18.08 18.15 -43.82
C VAL A 215 18.63 17.10 -44.77
N ASP A 216 19.94 16.97 -44.89
CA ASP A 216 20.59 16.06 -45.84
C ASP A 216 21.83 15.41 -45.17
N LEU A 217 21.73 14.15 -44.80
CA LEU A 217 22.84 13.37 -44.23
C LEU A 217 23.45 12.51 -45.33
N LYS A 218 24.65 12.87 -45.80
CA LYS A 218 25.42 12.09 -46.79
C LYS A 218 26.12 10.86 -46.19
N GLY A 219 25.96 10.60 -44.91
CA GLY A 219 26.44 9.37 -44.25
C GLY A 219 27.91 9.40 -43.81
N GLU A 220 28.65 10.47 -44.06
CA GLU A 220 30.02 10.64 -43.58
C GLU A 220 30.02 11.43 -42.28
N ILE A 221 30.60 10.85 -41.21
CA ILE A 221 30.69 11.45 -39.87
C ILE A 221 32.16 11.47 -39.46
N THR A 222 32.71 12.66 -39.27
CA THR A 222 34.08 12.86 -38.78
C THR A 222 34.03 13.47 -37.40
N PHE A 223 34.68 12.83 -36.43
CA PHE A 223 34.87 13.35 -35.08
C PHE A 223 36.23 14.04 -35.01
N GLN A 224 36.26 15.34 -34.74
CA GLN A 224 37.47 16.12 -34.54
C GLN A 224 37.47 16.70 -33.14
N ASP A 225 38.51 16.43 -32.37
CA ASP A 225 38.70 16.93 -31.00
C ASP A 225 37.48 16.75 -30.07
N VAL A 226 36.82 15.59 -30.14
CA VAL A 226 35.66 15.29 -29.32
C VAL A 226 36.07 14.54 -28.06
N SER A 227 35.91 15.18 -26.92
CA SER A 227 36.04 14.54 -25.61
C SER A 227 34.67 14.37 -24.96
N PHE A 228 34.43 13.21 -24.34
CA PHE A 228 33.19 12.94 -23.63
C PHE A 228 33.43 12.25 -22.30
N THR A 229 32.81 12.79 -21.24
CA THR A 229 32.85 12.23 -19.88
C THR A 229 31.44 12.07 -19.38
N TYR A 230 31.08 10.87 -18.88
CA TYR A 230 29.80 10.68 -18.18
C TYR A 230 29.80 11.43 -16.85
N LYS A 231 28.68 12.05 -16.51
CA LYS A 231 28.49 12.67 -15.18
C LYS A 231 28.77 11.66 -14.07
N GLY A 232 29.75 11.94 -13.24
CA GLY A 232 30.21 11.07 -12.14
C GLY A 232 31.48 10.27 -12.42
N ASN A 233 32.04 10.30 -13.63
CA ASN A 233 33.35 9.71 -13.95
C ASN A 233 34.42 10.80 -14.00
N GLU A 234 35.57 10.54 -13.36
CA GLU A 234 36.72 11.43 -13.42
C GLU A 234 37.54 11.29 -14.71
N LYS A 235 37.37 10.23 -15.48
CA LYS A 235 38.11 9.98 -16.73
C LYS A 235 37.24 10.13 -17.95
N PRO A 236 37.70 10.81 -19.01
CA PRO A 236 36.99 10.86 -20.27
C PRO A 236 36.89 9.46 -20.89
N VAL A 237 35.72 9.15 -21.46
CA VAL A 237 35.47 7.89 -22.17
C VAL A 237 35.91 8.02 -23.62
N LEU A 238 35.91 9.26 -24.14
CA LEU A 238 36.46 9.66 -25.45
C LEU A 238 37.39 10.84 -25.19
N SER A 239 38.57 10.77 -25.75
CA SER A 239 39.58 11.85 -25.74
C SER A 239 40.29 11.93 -27.07
#